data_eb7fb46ac2cef55a78ef650276a9b53a
#
_entry.id   eb7fb46ac2cef55a78ef650276a9b53a
#
_cell.length_a   1.000
_cell.length_b   1.000
_cell.length_c   1.000
_cell.angle_alpha   90.00
_cell.angle_beta   90.00
_cell.angle_gamma   90.00
#
_symmetry.space_group_name_H-M   'P 1'
#
loop_
_entity.id
_entity.type
_entity.pdbx_description
1 polymer ?
#
loop_
_entity_poly.entity_id
_entity_poly.type
_entity_poly.pdbx_seq_one_letter_code
_entity_poly.pdbx_strand_id
1 'polypeptide(L)'
;MASKVVAADACVLLNLLATGQPGDLLRALDTSLIATPLAAAEVKYLAGPPDEEGRPTRQTVDLAELTGQGLLVVKAVPQTALELHVRCAADLHEADASSIALAVGCGVPLATDDGLARRVAAREATKLALVGTLALVRGGGAAMGIDREGLVKLARNLRARGNFLPPRQDPDREWYQNLLSSDA
;
A
#
# COMPACT_ATOMS: atom_id res chain seq x y z
N MET A 1 -7.27 9.12 -21.10
CA MET A 1 -6.03 9.58 -20.44
C MET A 1 -5.27 8.34 -20.02
N ALA A 2 -3.93 8.37 -19.98
CA ALA A 2 -3.18 7.21 -19.48
C ALA A 2 -3.39 7.08 -17.96
N SER A 3 -3.75 5.87 -17.50
CA SER A 3 -3.88 5.57 -16.08
C SER A 3 -2.58 5.86 -15.34
N LYS A 4 -2.67 6.43 -14.13
CA LYS A 4 -1.52 6.68 -13.28
C LYS A 4 -0.96 5.35 -12.80
N VAL A 5 0.37 5.19 -12.86
CA VAL A 5 1.04 3.99 -12.36
C VAL A 5 1.78 4.34 -11.08
N VAL A 6 1.64 3.49 -10.06
CA VAL A 6 2.31 3.65 -8.76
C VAL A 6 2.97 2.32 -8.40
N ALA A 7 4.24 2.33 -8.01
CA ALA A 7 4.88 1.16 -7.42
C ALA A 7 4.38 1.00 -5.97
N ALA A 8 4.06 -0.20 -5.55
CA ALA A 8 3.56 -0.48 -4.20
C ALA A 8 4.45 -1.50 -3.50
N ASP A 9 4.77 -1.23 -2.22
CA ASP A 9 5.37 -2.22 -1.34
C ASP A 9 4.32 -3.22 -0.82
N ALA A 10 4.77 -4.25 -0.11
CA ALA A 10 3.91 -5.28 0.44
C ALA A 10 2.93 -4.72 1.48
N CYS A 11 3.35 -3.76 2.31
CA CYS A 11 2.52 -3.17 3.34
C CYS A 11 1.33 -2.43 2.74
N VAL A 12 1.57 -1.61 1.71
CA VAL A 12 0.48 -0.88 1.03
C VAL A 12 -0.45 -1.83 0.31
N LEU A 13 0.05 -2.89 -0.34
CA LEU A 13 -0.79 -3.91 -0.96
C LEU A 13 -1.70 -4.60 0.07
N LEU A 14 -1.16 -5.02 1.22
CA LEU A 14 -1.93 -5.61 2.31
C LEU A 14 -2.98 -4.63 2.86
N ASN A 15 -2.61 -3.36 3.06
CA ASN A 15 -3.51 -2.34 3.55
C ASN A 15 -4.66 -2.09 2.58
N LEU A 16 -4.39 -2.00 1.28
CA LEU A 16 -5.45 -1.86 0.26
C LEU A 16 -6.40 -3.07 0.27
N LEU A 17 -5.87 -4.29 0.33
CA LEU A 17 -6.69 -5.51 0.46
C LEU A 17 -7.52 -5.50 1.76
N ALA A 18 -6.96 -4.98 2.86
CA ALA A 18 -7.66 -4.87 4.14
C ALA A 18 -8.91 -4.00 4.05
N THR A 19 -8.95 -2.98 3.17
CA THR A 19 -10.14 -2.15 2.96
C THR A 19 -11.37 -2.95 2.54
N GLY A 20 -11.17 -4.08 1.85
CA GLY A 20 -12.21 -4.93 1.28
C GLY A 20 -12.70 -4.51 -0.11
N GLN A 21 -12.21 -3.40 -0.64
CA GLN A 21 -12.57 -2.89 -1.99
C GLN A 21 -11.37 -2.22 -2.70
N PRO A 22 -10.20 -2.89 -2.77
CA PRO A 22 -9.00 -2.29 -3.34
C PRO A 22 -9.17 -1.92 -4.81
N GLY A 23 -9.87 -2.76 -5.58
CA GLY A 23 -10.09 -2.52 -7.00
C GLY A 23 -10.95 -1.30 -7.28
N ASP A 24 -11.98 -1.05 -6.47
CA ASP A 24 -12.86 0.13 -6.65
C ASP A 24 -12.11 1.42 -6.33
N LEU A 25 -11.33 1.43 -5.24
CA LEU A 25 -10.49 2.57 -4.89
C LEU A 25 -9.49 2.91 -6.01
N LEU A 26 -8.82 1.91 -6.56
CA LEU A 26 -7.82 2.09 -7.62
C LEU A 26 -8.47 2.57 -8.93
N ARG A 27 -9.62 1.99 -9.32
CA ARG A 27 -10.37 2.43 -10.50
C ARG A 27 -10.85 3.86 -10.38
N ALA A 28 -11.38 4.24 -9.23
CA ALA A 28 -11.84 5.60 -8.98
C ALA A 28 -10.70 6.63 -9.06
N LEU A 29 -9.49 6.23 -8.67
CA LEU A 29 -8.28 7.07 -8.80
C LEU A 29 -7.68 7.10 -10.21
N ASP A 30 -8.22 6.31 -11.16
CA ASP A 30 -7.57 6.04 -12.46
C ASP A 30 -6.11 5.61 -12.27
N THR A 31 -5.88 4.68 -11.32
CA THR A 31 -4.55 4.27 -10.88
C THR A 31 -4.41 2.76 -11.00
N SER A 32 -3.28 2.29 -11.53
CA SER A 32 -2.83 0.91 -11.47
C SER A 32 -1.53 0.80 -10.68
N LEU A 33 -1.29 -0.37 -10.12
CA LEU A 33 -0.12 -0.65 -9.30
C LEU A 33 0.89 -1.50 -10.06
N ILE A 34 2.16 -1.32 -9.76
CA ILE A 34 3.21 -2.28 -10.06
C ILE A 34 3.88 -2.71 -8.76
N ALA A 35 4.26 -3.97 -8.65
CA ALA A 35 4.99 -4.49 -7.50
C ALA A 35 6.09 -5.45 -7.93
N THR A 36 7.12 -5.60 -7.12
CA THR A 36 8.15 -6.61 -7.38
C THR A 36 7.64 -8.00 -7.02
N PRO A 37 8.21 -9.08 -7.59
CA PRO A 37 7.91 -10.44 -7.15
C PRO A 37 8.17 -10.65 -5.65
N LEU A 38 9.18 -9.97 -5.08
CA LEU A 38 9.51 -10.04 -3.66
C LEU A 38 8.41 -9.41 -2.81
N ALA A 39 7.99 -8.20 -3.12
CA ALA A 39 6.89 -7.54 -2.42
C ALA A 39 5.57 -8.32 -2.56
N ALA A 40 5.25 -8.83 -3.76
CA ALA A 40 4.06 -9.63 -3.98
C ALA A 40 4.07 -10.93 -3.17
N ALA A 41 5.23 -11.58 -3.01
CA ALA A 41 5.37 -12.81 -2.24
C ALA A 41 5.17 -12.63 -0.71
N GLU A 42 5.29 -11.42 -0.19
CA GLU A 42 5.01 -11.10 1.21
C GLU A 42 3.53 -10.89 1.50
N VAL A 43 2.70 -10.64 0.48
CA VAL A 43 1.26 -10.43 0.61
C VAL A 43 0.56 -11.78 0.76
N LYS A 44 0.39 -12.24 2.02
CA LYS A 44 -0.12 -13.58 2.32
C LYS A 44 -1.36 -13.60 3.18
N TYR A 45 -1.40 -12.77 4.23
CA TYR A 45 -2.41 -12.86 5.26
C TYR A 45 -2.86 -11.48 5.74
N LEU A 46 -4.15 -11.36 6.01
CA LEU A 46 -4.75 -10.31 6.82
C LEU A 46 -5.19 -10.90 8.16
N ALA A 47 -5.41 -10.04 9.15
CA ALA A 47 -6.08 -10.47 10.37
C ALA A 47 -7.52 -10.91 10.04
N GLY A 48 -7.87 -12.11 10.44
CA GLY A 48 -9.22 -12.65 10.37
C GLY A 48 -10.03 -12.31 11.64
N PRO A 49 -11.34 -12.60 11.66
CA PRO A 49 -12.12 -12.51 12.87
C PRO A 49 -11.59 -13.50 13.93
N PRO A 50 -11.68 -13.18 15.24
CA PRO A 50 -11.31 -14.12 16.28
C PRO A 50 -12.05 -15.45 16.12
N ASP A 51 -11.42 -16.57 16.50
CA ASP A 51 -12.08 -17.86 16.56
C ASP A 51 -13.09 -17.93 17.74
N GLU A 52 -13.73 -19.07 17.92
CA GLU A 52 -14.73 -19.29 18.97
C GLU A 52 -14.16 -19.10 20.39
N GLU A 53 -12.84 -19.28 20.54
CA GLU A 53 -12.12 -19.07 21.80
C GLU A 53 -11.51 -17.66 21.91
N GLY A 54 -11.81 -16.75 20.97
CA GLY A 54 -11.31 -15.37 20.96
C GLY A 54 -9.86 -15.21 20.51
N ARG A 55 -9.25 -16.23 19.91
CA ARG A 55 -7.84 -16.18 19.45
C ARG A 55 -7.74 -15.52 18.10
N PRO A 56 -6.66 -14.75 17.83
CA PRO A 56 -6.44 -14.14 16.53
C PRO A 56 -6.34 -15.19 15.42
N THR A 57 -7.10 -15.00 14.35
CA THR A 57 -6.99 -15.82 13.14
C THR A 57 -6.31 -15.07 12.00
N ARG A 58 -5.97 -15.79 10.94
CA ARG A 58 -5.42 -15.24 9.71
C ARG A 58 -6.30 -15.61 8.53
N GLN A 59 -6.61 -14.62 7.72
CA GLN A 59 -7.29 -14.83 6.45
C GLN A 59 -6.26 -14.78 5.33
N THR A 60 -6.11 -15.86 4.59
CA THR A 60 -5.27 -15.88 3.38
C THR A 60 -5.83 -14.90 2.35
N VAL A 61 -4.96 -14.13 1.75
CA VAL A 61 -5.27 -13.24 0.63
C VAL A 61 -4.31 -13.50 -0.51
N ASP A 62 -4.72 -13.16 -1.71
CA ASP A 62 -3.87 -13.20 -2.89
C ASP A 62 -4.09 -11.93 -3.74
N LEU A 63 -3.27 -11.79 -4.74
CA LEU A 63 -3.31 -10.66 -5.65
C LEU A 63 -4.02 -10.98 -6.98
N ALA A 64 -4.59 -12.19 -7.11
CA ALA A 64 -5.15 -12.70 -8.36
C ALA A 64 -6.29 -11.81 -8.89
N GLU A 65 -7.13 -11.30 -8.01
CA GLU A 65 -8.21 -10.39 -8.42
C GLU A 65 -7.67 -9.09 -9.02
N LEU A 66 -6.72 -8.43 -8.34
CA LEU A 66 -6.12 -7.19 -8.85
C LEU A 66 -5.33 -7.40 -10.14
N THR A 67 -4.60 -8.51 -10.25
CA THR A 67 -3.86 -8.84 -11.48
C THR A 67 -4.80 -9.20 -12.62
N GLY A 68 -5.85 -9.97 -12.37
CA GLY A 68 -6.87 -10.33 -13.36
C GLY A 68 -7.66 -9.13 -13.89
N GLN A 69 -7.83 -8.11 -13.08
CA GLN A 69 -8.45 -6.83 -13.47
C GLN A 69 -7.47 -5.84 -14.14
N GLY A 70 -6.18 -6.18 -14.27
CA GLY A 70 -5.16 -5.28 -14.79
C GLY A 70 -4.81 -4.09 -13.87
N LEU A 71 -5.25 -4.14 -12.60
CA LEU A 71 -4.99 -3.10 -11.61
C LEU A 71 -3.66 -3.30 -10.88
N LEU A 72 -3.04 -4.47 -11.00
CA LEU A 72 -1.72 -4.78 -10.50
C LEU A 72 -0.92 -5.56 -11.53
N VAL A 73 0.32 -5.13 -11.76
CA VAL A 73 1.30 -5.88 -12.57
C VAL A 73 2.50 -6.22 -11.71
N VAL A 74 2.83 -7.50 -11.61
CA VAL A 74 4.07 -7.95 -10.96
C VAL A 74 5.20 -7.85 -11.98
N LYS A 75 6.24 -7.08 -11.65
CA LYS A 75 7.32 -6.73 -12.56
C LYS A 75 8.68 -6.77 -11.87
N ALA A 76 9.67 -7.34 -12.51
CA ALA A 76 11.05 -7.32 -12.02
C ALA A 76 11.64 -5.91 -12.03
N VAL A 77 12.60 -5.68 -11.14
CA VAL A 77 13.39 -4.43 -11.12
C VAL A 77 14.11 -4.28 -12.45
N PRO A 78 13.99 -3.14 -13.14
CA PRO A 78 14.72 -2.88 -14.38
C PRO A 78 16.24 -2.96 -14.16
N GLN A 79 16.98 -3.45 -15.14
CA GLN A 79 18.44 -3.57 -15.05
C GLN A 79 19.11 -2.24 -14.72
N THR A 80 18.59 -1.12 -15.22
CA THR A 80 19.09 0.23 -14.96
C THR A 80 18.97 0.68 -13.50
N ALA A 81 18.18 -0.03 -12.66
CA ALA A 81 17.97 0.28 -11.26
C ALA A 81 18.58 -0.77 -10.30
N LEU A 82 19.30 -1.78 -10.79
CA LEU A 82 19.90 -2.82 -9.94
C LEU A 82 20.95 -2.28 -8.98
N GLU A 83 21.76 -1.30 -9.37
CA GLU A 83 22.72 -0.67 -8.46
C GLU A 83 22.03 0.05 -7.31
N LEU A 84 20.91 0.71 -7.60
CA LEU A 84 20.09 1.34 -6.55
C LEU A 84 19.50 0.28 -5.62
N HIS A 85 19.01 -0.84 -6.16
CA HIS A 85 18.51 -1.97 -5.36
C HIS A 85 19.59 -2.43 -4.36
N VAL A 86 20.80 -2.70 -4.82
CA VAL A 86 21.92 -3.13 -3.97
C VAL A 86 22.23 -2.10 -2.88
N ARG A 87 22.28 -0.80 -3.21
CA ARG A 87 22.51 0.25 -2.21
C ARG A 87 21.40 0.30 -1.16
N CYS A 88 20.14 0.19 -1.58
CA CYS A 88 19.00 0.18 -0.64
C CYS A 88 18.99 -1.08 0.24
N ALA A 89 19.37 -2.23 -0.31
CA ALA A 89 19.41 -3.51 0.42
C ALA A 89 20.47 -3.56 1.53
N ALA A 90 21.41 -2.60 1.56
CA ALA A 90 22.34 -2.45 2.69
C ALA A 90 21.63 -2.07 4.01
N ASP A 91 20.49 -1.39 3.94
CA ASP A 91 19.75 -0.86 5.10
C ASP A 91 18.31 -1.40 5.21
N LEU A 92 17.80 -2.06 4.18
CA LEU A 92 16.41 -2.50 4.07
C LEU A 92 16.30 -4.00 3.78
N HIS A 93 15.13 -4.56 4.09
CA HIS A 93 14.75 -5.86 3.55
C HIS A 93 14.69 -5.82 2.01
N GLU A 94 14.96 -6.96 1.38
CA GLU A 94 15.06 -7.05 -0.08
C GLU A 94 13.78 -6.63 -0.80
N ALA A 95 12.60 -6.92 -0.23
CA ALA A 95 11.32 -6.51 -0.80
C ALA A 95 11.17 -4.99 -0.85
N ASP A 96 11.52 -4.29 0.25
CA ASP A 96 11.45 -2.82 0.31
C ASP A 96 12.48 -2.17 -0.61
N ALA A 97 13.72 -2.66 -0.58
CA ALA A 97 14.80 -2.19 -1.46
C ALA A 97 14.43 -2.37 -2.94
N SER A 98 13.85 -3.52 -3.29
CA SER A 98 13.39 -3.80 -4.66
C SER A 98 12.24 -2.90 -5.08
N SER A 99 11.33 -2.54 -4.16
CA SER A 99 10.20 -1.65 -4.42
C SER A 99 10.66 -0.22 -4.73
N ILE A 100 11.67 0.31 -4.00
CA ILE A 100 12.30 1.60 -4.29
C ILE A 100 12.95 1.56 -5.68
N ALA A 101 13.74 0.52 -5.96
CA ALA A 101 14.43 0.39 -7.24
C ALA A 101 13.45 0.25 -8.41
N LEU A 102 12.34 -0.51 -8.25
CA LEU A 102 11.29 -0.62 -9.25
C LEU A 102 10.66 0.73 -9.55
N ALA A 103 10.31 1.50 -8.52
CA ALA A 103 9.70 2.81 -8.68
C ALA A 103 10.61 3.78 -9.45
N VAL A 104 11.88 3.85 -9.07
CA VAL A 104 12.88 4.70 -9.74
C VAL A 104 13.11 4.23 -11.18
N GLY A 105 13.33 2.93 -11.37
CA GLY A 105 13.60 2.36 -12.69
C GLY A 105 12.44 2.49 -13.69
N CYS A 106 11.20 2.59 -13.18
CA CYS A 106 10.00 2.83 -13.98
C CYS A 106 9.61 4.33 -14.05
N GLY A 107 10.26 5.20 -13.29
CA GLY A 107 9.92 6.63 -13.25
C GLY A 107 8.54 6.93 -12.66
N VAL A 108 8.09 6.14 -11.67
CA VAL A 108 6.77 6.26 -11.06
C VAL A 108 6.87 6.51 -9.55
N PRO A 109 5.84 7.08 -8.89
CA PRO A 109 5.81 7.20 -7.45
C PRO A 109 5.89 5.83 -6.75
N LEU A 110 6.40 5.82 -5.51
CA LEU A 110 6.36 4.66 -4.61
C LEU A 110 5.30 4.86 -3.53
N ALA A 111 4.40 3.90 -3.40
CA ALA A 111 3.50 3.80 -2.27
C ALA A 111 4.15 2.92 -1.19
N THR A 112 4.45 3.54 -0.03
CA THR A 112 5.01 2.88 1.15
C THR A 112 4.63 3.62 2.42
N ASP A 113 4.32 2.87 3.49
CA ASP A 113 4.09 3.40 4.84
C ASP A 113 5.29 3.16 5.76
N ASP A 114 6.28 2.37 5.33
CA ASP A 114 7.46 2.07 6.13
C ASP A 114 8.36 3.30 6.30
N GLY A 115 8.56 3.70 7.56
CA GLY A 115 9.35 4.90 7.88
C GLY A 115 10.85 4.74 7.55
N LEU A 116 11.40 3.51 7.58
CA LEU A 116 12.79 3.27 7.21
C LEU A 116 12.93 3.31 5.68
N ALA A 117 12.03 2.64 4.95
CA ALA A 117 12.00 2.68 3.49
C ALA A 117 11.88 4.13 2.98
N ARG A 118 11.01 4.96 3.60
CA ARG A 118 10.87 6.38 3.26
C ARG A 118 12.15 7.18 3.49
N ARG A 119 12.89 6.92 4.59
CA ARG A 119 14.18 7.60 4.86
C ARG A 119 15.26 7.18 3.88
N VAL A 120 15.35 5.87 3.57
CA VAL A 120 16.32 5.36 2.60
C VAL A 120 16.01 5.90 1.20
N ALA A 121 14.74 5.90 0.79
CA ALA A 121 14.32 6.49 -0.48
C ALA A 121 14.66 7.98 -0.57
N ALA A 122 14.46 8.75 0.50
CA ALA A 122 14.83 10.18 0.55
C ALA A 122 16.34 10.41 0.40
N ARG A 123 17.16 9.47 0.87
CA ARG A 123 18.62 9.53 0.75
C ARG A 123 19.12 9.08 -0.63
N GLU A 124 18.63 7.93 -1.09
CA GLU A 124 19.16 7.25 -2.28
C GLU A 124 18.47 7.66 -3.59
N ALA A 125 17.25 8.17 -3.49
CA ALA A 125 16.38 8.50 -4.61
C ALA A 125 15.62 9.82 -4.36
N THR A 126 16.33 10.91 -4.18
CA THR A 126 15.81 12.22 -3.73
C THR A 126 14.66 12.81 -4.55
N LYS A 127 14.49 12.36 -5.80
CA LYS A 127 13.40 12.80 -6.70
C LYS A 127 12.18 11.86 -6.68
N LEU A 128 12.25 10.75 -5.93
CA LEU A 128 11.17 9.78 -5.87
C LEU A 128 10.00 10.36 -5.08
N ALA A 129 8.84 10.47 -5.72
CA ALA A 129 7.61 10.83 -5.04
C ALA A 129 7.11 9.66 -4.18
N LEU A 130 6.75 9.95 -2.93
CA LEU A 130 6.26 8.96 -1.98
C LEU A 130 4.79 9.21 -1.66
N VAL A 131 3.99 8.14 -1.67
CA VAL A 131 2.57 8.13 -1.32
C VAL A 131 2.38 7.22 -0.11
N GLY A 132 1.36 7.45 0.72
CA GLY A 132 0.97 6.54 1.81
C GLY A 132 -0.34 5.82 1.49
N THR A 133 -0.64 4.76 2.24
CA THR A 133 -1.94 4.07 2.17
C THR A 133 -3.10 5.06 2.34
N LEU A 134 -3.02 5.97 3.32
CA LEU A 134 -4.11 6.91 3.60
C LEU A 134 -4.41 7.85 2.44
N ALA A 135 -3.39 8.30 1.72
CA ALA A 135 -3.59 9.14 0.54
C ALA A 135 -4.37 8.41 -0.57
N LEU A 136 -4.07 7.11 -0.78
CA LEU A 136 -4.80 6.28 -1.74
C LEU A 136 -6.24 6.03 -1.30
N VAL A 137 -6.46 5.69 -0.03
CA VAL A 137 -7.78 5.40 0.52
C VAL A 137 -8.65 6.65 0.57
N ARG A 138 -8.12 7.77 1.04
CA ARG A 138 -8.83 9.05 1.10
C ARG A 138 -9.16 9.57 -0.29
N GLY A 139 -8.19 9.55 -1.19
CA GLY A 139 -8.38 9.98 -2.57
C GLY A 139 -9.38 9.11 -3.32
N GLY A 140 -9.26 7.77 -3.21
CA GLY A 140 -10.19 6.81 -3.82
C GLY A 140 -11.59 6.95 -3.25
N GLY A 141 -11.73 7.05 -1.94
CA GLY A 141 -13.02 7.26 -1.28
C GLY A 141 -13.71 8.55 -1.71
N ALA A 142 -12.95 9.64 -1.83
CA ALA A 142 -13.47 10.91 -2.35
C ALA A 142 -13.90 10.80 -3.82
N ALA A 143 -13.10 10.16 -4.67
CA ALA A 143 -13.42 9.96 -6.08
C ALA A 143 -14.65 9.07 -6.31
N MET A 144 -14.89 8.11 -5.39
CA MET A 144 -16.10 7.26 -5.38
C MET A 144 -17.33 7.98 -4.79
N GLY A 145 -17.17 9.15 -4.17
CA GLY A 145 -18.24 9.81 -3.44
C GLY A 145 -18.68 9.05 -2.18
N ILE A 146 -17.75 8.29 -1.56
CA ILE A 146 -18.07 7.54 -0.33
C ILE A 146 -18.40 8.53 0.79
N ASP A 147 -19.53 8.31 1.44
CA ASP A 147 -19.96 9.10 2.58
C ASP A 147 -19.11 8.83 3.83
N ARG A 148 -19.40 9.58 4.90
CA ARG A 148 -18.65 9.46 6.16
C ARG A 148 -18.74 8.04 6.75
N GLU A 149 -19.89 7.40 6.71
CA GLU A 149 -20.10 6.05 7.25
C GLU A 149 -19.25 5.03 6.48
N GLY A 150 -19.24 5.10 5.16
CA GLY A 150 -18.38 4.28 4.32
C GLY A 150 -16.89 4.50 4.58
N LEU A 151 -16.45 5.76 4.78
CA LEU A 151 -15.07 6.07 5.15
C LEU A 151 -14.69 5.50 6.52
N VAL A 152 -15.58 5.57 7.50
CA VAL A 152 -15.39 4.93 8.82
C VAL A 152 -15.22 3.43 8.68
N LYS A 153 -16.05 2.77 7.85
CA LYS A 153 -15.92 1.34 7.56
C LYS A 153 -14.56 0.99 6.95
N LEU A 154 -14.07 1.79 5.98
CA LEU A 154 -12.73 1.60 5.41
C LEU A 154 -11.63 1.74 6.48
N ALA A 155 -11.72 2.77 7.32
CA ALA A 155 -10.74 3.01 8.39
C ALA A 155 -10.73 1.87 9.42
N ARG A 156 -11.90 1.36 9.82
CA ARG A 156 -12.04 0.20 10.71
C ARG A 156 -11.46 -1.07 10.09
N ASN A 157 -11.71 -1.31 8.82
CA ASN A 157 -11.14 -2.45 8.10
C ASN A 157 -9.62 -2.38 8.04
N LEU A 158 -9.04 -1.21 7.74
CA LEU A 158 -7.59 -1.00 7.80
C LEU A 158 -7.04 -1.34 9.19
N ARG A 159 -7.69 -0.85 10.26
CA ARG A 159 -7.27 -1.10 11.62
C ARG A 159 -7.38 -2.56 12.02
N ALA A 160 -8.54 -3.19 11.77
CA ALA A 160 -8.86 -4.52 12.24
C ALA A 160 -8.19 -5.62 11.41
N ARG A 161 -8.21 -5.50 10.07
CA ARG A 161 -7.72 -6.53 9.15
C ARG A 161 -6.27 -6.32 8.76
N GLY A 162 -5.87 -5.07 8.51
CA GLY A 162 -4.51 -4.70 8.14
C GLY A 162 -3.58 -4.48 9.34
N ASN A 163 -4.12 -4.43 10.55
CA ASN A 163 -3.39 -3.99 11.75
C ASN A 163 -2.67 -2.63 11.51
N PHE A 164 -3.30 -1.80 10.70
CA PHE A 164 -2.69 -0.58 10.18
C PHE A 164 -2.57 0.51 11.25
N LEU A 165 -1.38 1.05 11.37
CA LEU A 165 -1.07 2.23 12.18
C LEU A 165 -0.37 3.24 11.27
N PRO A 166 -1.00 4.39 10.99
CA PRO A 166 -0.38 5.38 10.11
C PRO A 166 0.92 5.92 10.72
N PRO A 167 1.95 6.13 9.90
CA PRO A 167 3.17 6.80 10.33
C PRO A 167 2.87 8.11 11.06
N ARG A 168 3.72 8.49 12.04
CA ARG A 168 3.52 9.74 12.81
C ARG A 168 3.49 10.98 11.92
N GLN A 169 4.22 10.96 10.82
CA GLN A 169 4.37 12.07 9.87
C GLN A 169 3.42 11.96 8.67
N ASP A 170 2.49 10.99 8.65
CA ASP A 170 1.52 10.88 7.57
C ASP A 170 0.57 12.08 7.60
N PRO A 171 0.42 12.83 6.49
CA PRO A 171 -0.41 14.03 6.44
C PRO A 171 -1.90 13.75 6.66
N ASP A 172 -2.36 12.53 6.39
CA ASP A 172 -3.75 12.10 6.55
C ASP A 172 -4.00 11.37 7.88
N ARG A 173 -3.00 11.33 8.78
CA ARG A 173 -3.11 10.65 10.08
C ARG A 173 -4.25 11.18 10.94
N GLU A 174 -4.38 12.50 11.06
CA GLU A 174 -5.44 13.14 11.85
C GLU A 174 -6.82 12.84 11.26
N TRP A 175 -6.97 12.91 9.94
CA TRP A 175 -8.19 12.51 9.25
C TRP A 175 -8.58 11.07 9.59
N TYR A 176 -7.64 10.13 9.53
CA TYR A 176 -7.87 8.73 9.86
C TYR A 176 -8.27 8.52 11.31
N GLN A 177 -7.59 9.20 12.25
CA GLN A 177 -7.91 9.14 13.68
C GLN A 177 -9.31 9.67 13.97
N ASN A 178 -9.70 10.77 13.33
CA ASN A 178 -11.02 11.36 13.46
C ASN A 178 -12.14 10.46 12.94
N LEU A 179 -11.88 9.65 11.90
CA LEU A 179 -12.84 8.63 11.46
C LEU A 179 -13.04 7.54 12.52
N LEU A 180 -11.98 7.10 13.18
CA LEU A 180 -12.05 6.05 14.20
C LEU A 180 -12.65 6.52 15.52
N SER A 181 -12.57 7.82 15.84
CA SER A 181 -13.08 8.42 17.09
C SER A 181 -14.56 8.75 17.04
N SER A 182 -15.21 8.65 15.92
CA SER A 182 -16.58 9.18 15.69
C SER A 182 -17.71 8.34 16.29
N ASP A 183 -17.39 7.33 17.09
CA ASP A 183 -18.36 6.44 17.74
C ASP A 183 -18.24 6.41 19.28
N ALA A 184 -17.64 7.44 19.89
CA ALA A 184 -17.60 7.61 21.34
C ALA A 184 -18.73 8.53 21.83
#